data_721a1091ae2688ff82208f4c74d8f1e6
#
_entry.id   721a1091ae2688ff82208f4c74d8f1e6
#
_cell.length_a   1.000
_cell.length_b   1.000
_cell.length_c   1.000
_cell.angle_alpha   90.00
_cell.angle_beta   90.00
_cell.angle_gamma   90.00
#
_symmetry.space_group_name_H-M   'P 1'
#
loop_
_entity.id
_entity.type
_entity.pdbx_description
1 polymer ?
#
loop_
_entity_poly.entity_id
_entity_poly.type
_entity_poly.pdbx_seq_one_letter_code
_entity_poly.pdbx_strand_id
1 'polypeptide(L)'
;MIVYKGSIQPSMVCETPAVYKGNLWKRLSQSKFRSSFSLKANDRSYVSEKGMEKVREHACDFIRKRLAPAEIPNDGKQTPMRGHPVFVAQHATATCCRGCLEKWHHIPKGRELTEAEQEYIVNVIMEWIGREIH
;
A
#
# COMPACT_ATOMS: atom_id res chain seq x y z
N MET A 1 -3.60 17.34 -4.00
CA MET A 1 -3.81 18.20 -3.77
C MET A 1 -3.82 18.49 -3.60
N ILE A 2 -3.75 17.84 -4.01
CA ILE A 2 -3.79 18.48 -3.96
C ILE A 2 -3.63 18.38 -4.01
N VAL A 3 -3.87 17.80 -4.30
CA VAL A 3 -3.87 18.23 -4.35
C VAL A 3 -3.63 18.07 -4.39
N TYR A 4 -3.28 17.82 -4.58
CA TYR A 4 -3.21 18.34 -4.51
C TYR A 4 -3.31 18.57 -4.59
N LYS A 5 -3.59 18.24 -4.89
CA LYS A 5 -3.59 18.92 -4.92
C LYS A 5 -3.29 19.06 -5.22
N GLY A 6 -3.14 18.68 -5.22
CA GLY A 6 -3.00 19.25 -5.46
C GLY A 6 -2.38 19.05 -5.69
N SER A 7 -2.21 19.17 -5.95
CA SER A 7 -1.75 19.41 -6.04
C SER A 7 -0.96 19.14 -6.11
N ILE A 8 -0.79 19.19 -6.32
CA ILE A 8 -0.09 19.37 -6.42
C ILE A 8 0.57 19.14 -6.64
N GLN A 9 0.94 19.29 -6.77
CA GLN A 9 1.61 19.42 -6.93
C GLN A 9 2.25 19.13 -7.12
N PRO A 10 2.53 19.24 -7.34
CA PRO A 10 3.28 18.99 -7.64
C PRO A 10 4.20 18.55 -7.75
N SER A 11 4.40 18.39 -7.75
CA SER A 11 5.27 18.23 -7.77
C SER A 11 6.19 17.57 -7.64
N MET A 12 6.74 17.37 -8.20
CA MET A 12 7.82 16.86 -8.18
C MET A 12 8.16 15.51 -7.85
N VAL A 13 8.69 15.19 -7.16
CA VAL A 13 8.81 13.91 -6.51
C VAL A 13 7.61 13.07 -6.68
N CYS A 14 6.48 13.70 -6.69
CA CYS A 14 5.21 13.02 -6.80
C CYS A 14 5.04 12.30 -8.12
N GLU A 15 5.80 12.70 -9.10
CA GLU A 15 5.72 12.06 -10.41
C GLU A 15 6.28 10.67 -10.43
N THR A 16 7.28 10.43 -9.59
CA THR A 16 7.92 9.14 -9.52
C THR A 16 6.97 8.01 -9.18
N PRO A 17 6.11 8.16 -8.17
CA PRO A 17 5.15 7.10 -7.85
C PRO A 17 4.22 6.77 -9.00
N ALA A 18 3.80 7.77 -9.77
CA ALA A 18 2.91 7.52 -10.90
C ALA A 18 3.60 6.66 -11.97
N VAL A 19 4.89 6.93 -12.22
CA VAL A 19 5.65 6.18 -13.20
C VAL A 19 5.80 4.73 -12.77
N TYR A 20 6.16 4.49 -11.51
CA TYR A 20 6.31 3.14 -11.02
C TYR A 20 4.99 2.40 -11.02
N LYS A 21 3.91 3.10 -10.70
CA LYS A 21 2.60 2.49 -10.65
C LYS A 21 2.18 1.97 -12.03
N GLY A 22 2.60 2.62 -13.10
CA GLY A 22 2.29 2.17 -14.45
C GLY A 22 2.82 0.79 -14.75
N ASN A 23 3.97 0.40 -14.17
CA ASN A 23 4.56 -0.92 -14.34
C ASN A 23 4.22 -1.87 -13.22
N LEU A 24 3.74 -1.35 -12.12
CA LEU A 24 3.60 -2.10 -10.89
C LEU A 24 2.68 -3.31 -11.06
N TRP A 25 1.50 -3.08 -11.63
CA TRP A 25 0.50 -4.14 -11.72
C TRP A 25 0.97 -5.29 -12.58
N LYS A 26 1.69 -4.99 -13.65
CA LYS A 26 2.25 -6.02 -14.49
C LYS A 26 3.30 -6.83 -13.73
N ARG A 27 4.20 -6.14 -13.03
CA ARG A 27 5.24 -6.81 -12.25
C ARG A 27 4.65 -7.69 -11.15
N LEU A 28 3.63 -7.19 -10.47
CA LEU A 28 2.96 -7.97 -9.42
C LEU A 28 2.30 -9.21 -9.99
N SER A 29 1.69 -9.09 -11.17
CA SER A 29 1.03 -10.24 -11.79
C SER A 29 2.01 -11.31 -12.21
N GLN A 30 3.27 -10.94 -12.44
CA GLN A 30 4.30 -11.89 -12.84
C GLN A 30 4.99 -12.55 -11.64
N SER A 31 4.74 -12.06 -10.44
CA SER A 31 5.30 -12.65 -9.21
C SER A 31 4.37 -13.75 -8.73
N LYS A 32 4.88 -14.95 -8.64
CA LYS A 32 4.08 -16.07 -8.16
C LYS A 32 3.58 -15.82 -6.75
N PHE A 33 4.46 -15.30 -5.90
CA PHE A 33 4.09 -15.00 -4.51
C PHE A 33 3.04 -13.89 -4.43
N ARG A 34 3.30 -12.75 -5.08
CA ARG A 34 2.39 -11.61 -4.96
C ARG A 34 1.04 -11.88 -5.60
N SER A 35 1.03 -12.57 -6.73
CA SER A 35 -0.22 -12.85 -7.43
C SER A 35 -1.06 -13.93 -6.75
N SER A 36 -0.50 -14.61 -5.75
CA SER A 36 -1.25 -15.65 -5.04
C SER A 36 -2.24 -15.10 -4.02
N PHE A 37 -2.15 -13.82 -3.68
CA PHE A 37 -3.03 -13.23 -2.68
C PHE A 37 -4.38 -12.84 -3.27
N SER A 38 -5.43 -13.09 -2.50
CA SER A 38 -6.78 -12.67 -2.88
C SER A 38 -7.57 -12.47 -1.60
N LEU A 39 -8.60 -11.63 -1.68
CA LEU A 39 -9.49 -11.43 -0.55
C LEU A 39 -10.40 -12.64 -0.40
N LYS A 40 -10.48 -13.14 0.82
CA LYS A 40 -11.38 -14.24 1.15
C LYS A 40 -12.76 -13.70 1.49
N ALA A 41 -13.70 -14.62 1.71
CA ALA A 41 -15.08 -14.22 2.01
C ALA A 41 -15.17 -13.27 3.21
N ASN A 42 -14.40 -13.55 4.26
CA ASN A 42 -14.40 -12.72 5.44
C ASN A 42 -13.92 -11.31 5.14
N ASP A 43 -12.86 -11.19 4.33
CA ASP A 43 -12.30 -9.91 3.96
C ASP A 43 -13.29 -9.12 3.11
N ARG A 44 -13.95 -9.80 2.17
CA ARG A 44 -14.93 -9.14 1.31
C ARG A 44 -16.12 -8.65 2.12
N SER A 45 -16.58 -9.46 3.06
CA SER A 45 -17.67 -9.05 3.96
C SER A 45 -17.28 -7.84 4.79
N TYR A 46 -16.05 -7.82 5.27
CA TYR A 46 -15.56 -6.70 6.05
C TYR A 46 -15.58 -5.41 5.24
N VAL A 47 -15.08 -5.46 4.00
CA VAL A 47 -15.06 -4.29 3.13
C VAL A 47 -16.49 -3.82 2.83
N SER A 48 -17.39 -4.77 2.56
CA SER A 48 -18.79 -4.45 2.27
C SER A 48 -19.45 -3.79 3.47
N GLU A 49 -19.18 -4.33 4.65
CA GLU A 49 -19.83 -3.86 5.89
C GLU A 49 -19.30 -2.50 6.33
N LYS A 50 -17.98 -2.32 6.30
CA LYS A 50 -17.37 -1.09 6.78
C LYS A 50 -17.34 0.02 5.72
N GLY A 51 -17.30 -0.36 4.46
CA GLY A 51 -17.19 0.59 3.35
C GLY A 51 -15.75 0.94 3.04
N MET A 52 -15.51 1.30 1.79
CA MET A 52 -14.17 1.59 1.30
C MET A 52 -13.52 2.76 2.05
N GLU A 53 -14.32 3.74 2.44
CA GLU A 53 -13.77 4.90 3.12
C GLU A 53 -13.18 4.53 4.48
N LYS A 54 -13.89 3.70 5.23
CA LYS A 54 -13.41 3.24 6.53
C LYS A 54 -12.18 2.35 6.37
N VAL A 55 -12.18 1.50 5.36
CA VAL A 55 -11.02 0.65 5.07
C VAL A 55 -9.81 1.51 4.74
N ARG A 56 -10.01 2.60 4.01
CA ARG A 56 -8.93 3.53 3.70
C ARG A 56 -8.38 4.19 4.97
N GLU A 57 -9.23 4.56 5.90
CA GLU A 57 -8.77 5.12 7.17
C GLU A 57 -7.88 4.13 7.91
N HIS A 58 -8.29 2.87 7.91
CA HIS A 58 -7.48 1.83 8.55
C HIS A 58 -6.13 1.68 7.84
N ALA A 59 -6.13 1.74 6.51
CA ALA A 59 -4.89 1.65 5.77
C ALA A 59 -3.96 2.80 6.14
N CYS A 60 -4.48 4.02 6.21
CA CYS A 60 -3.68 5.17 6.61
C CYS A 60 -3.06 4.98 7.99
N ASP A 61 -3.84 4.48 8.95
CA ASP A 61 -3.34 4.24 10.30
C ASP A 61 -2.25 3.18 10.32
N PHE A 62 -2.48 2.06 9.63
CA PHE A 62 -1.49 0.99 9.61
C PHE A 62 -0.18 1.45 8.99
N ILE A 63 -0.26 2.19 7.88
CA ILE A 63 0.94 2.66 7.21
C ILE A 63 1.69 3.65 8.09
N ARG A 64 0.98 4.58 8.69
CA ARG A 64 1.60 5.59 9.55
C ARG A 64 2.29 4.96 10.75
N LYS A 65 1.66 3.98 11.37
CA LYS A 65 2.17 3.42 12.62
C LYS A 65 3.20 2.32 12.40
N ARG A 66 3.02 1.51 11.37
CA ARG A 66 3.81 0.29 11.21
C ARG A 66 4.85 0.36 10.11
N LEU A 67 4.72 1.29 9.19
CA LEU A 67 5.60 1.33 8.02
C LEU A 67 6.38 2.63 7.90
N ALA A 68 5.76 3.75 8.28
CA ALA A 68 6.35 5.07 8.07
C ALA A 68 7.60 5.38 8.90
N PRO A 69 7.75 4.88 10.13
CA PRO A 69 8.92 5.26 10.95
C PRO A 69 10.24 4.88 10.29
N ALA A 70 11.28 5.69 10.57
CA ALA A 70 12.60 5.46 9.99
C ALA A 70 13.19 4.14 10.43
N GLU A 71 12.92 3.72 11.66
CA GLU A 71 13.44 2.48 12.21
C GLU A 71 12.28 1.61 12.67
N ILE A 72 12.28 0.38 12.18
CA ILE A 72 11.22 -0.57 12.51
C ILE A 72 11.90 -1.83 13.04
N PRO A 73 11.74 -2.14 14.34
CA PRO A 73 12.46 -3.26 14.95
C PRO A 73 12.23 -4.60 14.25
N ASN A 74 11.05 -4.81 13.71
CA ASN A 74 10.70 -6.08 13.09
C ASN A 74 10.49 -5.95 11.59
N ASP A 75 11.37 -5.20 10.92
CA ASP A 75 11.20 -5.01 9.49
C ASP A 75 11.18 -6.36 8.79
N GLY A 76 10.17 -6.54 7.94
CA GLY A 76 9.90 -7.81 7.29
C GLY A 76 8.78 -8.59 7.94
N LYS A 77 8.39 -8.25 9.16
CA LYS A 77 7.36 -8.97 9.91
C LYS A 77 6.33 -8.08 10.56
N GLN A 78 6.33 -6.79 10.24
CA GLN A 78 5.41 -5.85 10.88
C GLN A 78 3.98 -5.98 10.40
N THR A 79 3.75 -6.62 9.25
CA THR A 79 2.41 -6.76 8.69
C THR A 79 1.96 -8.20 8.78
N PRO A 80 0.87 -8.49 9.52
CA PRO A 80 0.33 -9.84 9.57
C PRO A 80 -0.08 -10.33 8.19
N MET A 81 -0.06 -11.65 8.01
CA MET A 81 -0.41 -12.24 6.71
C MET A 81 -1.90 -12.20 6.44
N ARG A 82 -2.71 -12.08 7.47
CA ARG A 82 -4.17 -12.08 7.35
C ARG A 82 -4.77 -11.39 8.57
N GLY A 83 -6.08 -11.27 8.58
CA GLY A 83 -6.81 -10.66 9.71
C GLY A 83 -7.40 -9.31 9.38
N HIS A 84 -7.06 -8.75 8.23
CA HIS A 84 -7.64 -7.50 7.77
C HIS A 84 -7.38 -7.40 6.27
N PRO A 85 -8.35 -6.94 5.48
CA PRO A 85 -8.12 -6.82 4.03
C PRO A 85 -6.93 -5.94 3.66
N VAL A 86 -6.62 -4.92 4.47
CA VAL A 86 -5.44 -4.09 4.24
C VAL A 86 -4.16 -4.91 4.35
N PHE A 87 -4.08 -5.83 5.31
CA PHE A 87 -2.89 -6.66 5.47
C PHE A 87 -2.67 -7.54 4.24
N VAL A 88 -3.75 -8.14 3.74
CA VAL A 88 -3.67 -8.96 2.54
C VAL A 88 -3.22 -8.11 1.36
N ALA A 89 -3.79 -6.92 1.23
CA ALA A 89 -3.44 -6.00 0.16
C ALA A 89 -1.97 -5.58 0.22
N GLN A 90 -1.44 -5.37 1.44
CA GLN A 90 -0.05 -4.99 1.59
C GLN A 90 0.89 -6.08 1.07
N HIS A 91 0.59 -7.33 1.37
CA HIS A 91 1.41 -8.43 0.86
C HIS A 91 1.25 -8.59 -0.65
N ALA A 92 0.04 -8.43 -1.16
CA ALA A 92 -0.21 -8.55 -2.59
C ALA A 92 0.48 -7.45 -3.39
N THR A 93 0.64 -6.26 -2.81
CA THR A 93 1.20 -5.11 -3.51
C THR A 93 2.63 -4.78 -3.12
N ALA A 94 3.25 -5.64 -2.31
CA ALA A 94 4.64 -5.45 -1.85
C ALA A 94 4.81 -4.16 -1.05
N THR A 95 3.81 -3.82 -0.22
CA THR A 95 3.87 -2.68 0.70
C THR A 95 3.82 -3.15 2.14
N CYS A 96 4.28 -4.38 2.39
CA CYS A 96 4.18 -5.01 3.70
C CYS A 96 5.36 -4.71 4.61
N CYS A 97 6.47 -4.24 4.08
CA CYS A 97 7.64 -3.88 4.88
C CYS A 97 8.51 -2.90 4.11
N ARG A 98 9.48 -2.30 4.81
CA ARG A 98 10.32 -1.30 4.17
C ARG A 98 11.24 -1.91 3.12
N GLY A 99 11.67 -3.16 3.34
CA GLY A 99 12.47 -3.85 2.33
C GLY A 99 11.71 -4.07 1.04
N CYS A 100 10.43 -4.45 1.15
CA CYS A 100 9.61 -4.63 -0.03
C CYS A 100 9.33 -3.29 -0.72
N LEU A 101 9.12 -2.24 0.05
CA LEU A 101 8.95 -0.90 -0.53
C LEU A 101 10.16 -0.49 -1.33
N GLU A 102 11.34 -0.74 -0.81
CA GLU A 102 12.57 -0.38 -1.52
C GLU A 102 12.71 -1.17 -2.80
N LYS A 103 12.50 -2.47 -2.71
CA LYS A 103 12.70 -3.37 -3.85
C LYS A 103 11.65 -3.15 -4.94
N TRP A 104 10.39 -3.00 -4.55
CA TRP A 104 9.29 -2.97 -5.52
C TRP A 104 8.87 -1.57 -5.93
N HIS A 105 9.02 -0.59 -5.03
CA HIS A 105 8.50 0.75 -5.26
C HIS A 105 9.59 1.81 -5.26
N HIS A 106 10.83 1.42 -5.02
CA HIS A 106 11.98 2.33 -5.02
C HIS A 106 11.88 3.42 -3.96
N ILE A 107 11.25 3.09 -2.84
CA ILE A 107 11.13 3.99 -1.71
C ILE A 107 12.18 3.55 -0.67
N PRO A 108 13.23 4.36 -0.44
CA PRO A 108 14.37 3.91 0.37
C PRO A 108 14.05 3.71 1.83
N LYS A 109 14.76 2.77 2.44
CA LYS A 109 14.73 2.55 3.87
C LYS A 109 15.58 3.60 4.58
N GLY A 110 15.51 3.60 5.90
CA GLY A 110 16.41 4.37 6.72
C GLY A 110 15.96 5.78 7.03
N ARG A 111 14.80 6.17 6.56
CA ARG A 111 14.20 7.45 6.87
C ARG A 111 12.69 7.32 6.98
N GLU A 112 12.09 8.28 7.64
CA GLU A 112 10.63 8.30 7.75
C GLU A 112 10.00 8.50 6.38
N LEU A 113 8.87 7.82 6.13
CA LEU A 113 8.12 8.02 4.89
C LEU A 113 7.50 9.42 4.89
N THR A 114 7.58 10.08 3.74
CA THR A 114 6.89 11.36 3.57
C THR A 114 5.39 11.14 3.50
N GLU A 115 4.63 12.22 3.68
CA GLU A 115 3.18 12.11 3.53
C GLU A 115 2.78 11.68 2.13
N ALA A 116 3.49 12.18 1.12
CA ALA A 116 3.21 11.78 -0.25
C ALA A 116 3.47 10.30 -0.48
N GLU A 117 4.53 9.77 0.12
CA GLU A 117 4.83 8.34 0.01
C GLU A 117 3.77 7.50 0.72
N GLN A 118 3.33 7.95 1.90
CA GLN A 118 2.28 7.25 2.62
C GLN A 118 0.99 7.23 1.81
N GLU A 119 0.66 8.36 1.20
CA GLU A 119 -0.54 8.44 0.37
C GLU A 119 -0.44 7.54 -0.85
N TYR A 120 0.72 7.51 -1.50
CA TYR A 120 0.94 6.61 -2.62
C TYR A 120 0.69 5.16 -2.21
N ILE A 121 1.24 4.75 -1.07
CA ILE A 121 1.10 3.39 -0.59
C ILE A 121 -0.36 3.06 -0.32
N VAL A 122 -1.07 3.97 0.36
CA VAL A 122 -2.49 3.77 0.64
C VAL A 122 -3.28 3.66 -0.65
N ASN A 123 -2.97 4.50 -1.64
CA ASN A 123 -3.66 4.45 -2.92
C ASN A 123 -3.45 3.11 -3.63
N VAL A 124 -2.24 2.57 -3.57
CA VAL A 124 -1.95 1.27 -4.16
C VAL A 124 -2.76 0.18 -3.46
N ILE A 125 -2.79 0.22 -2.13
CA ILE A 125 -3.56 -0.74 -1.33
C ILE A 125 -5.04 -0.68 -1.72
N MET A 126 -5.60 0.52 -1.76
CA MET A 126 -7.02 0.68 -2.05
C MET A 126 -7.37 0.30 -3.48
N GLU A 127 -6.47 0.57 -4.41
CA GLU A 127 -6.71 0.15 -5.80
C GLU A 127 -6.74 -1.37 -5.91
N TRP A 128 -5.82 -2.05 -5.21
CA TRP A 128 -5.84 -3.51 -5.23
C TRP A 128 -7.13 -4.06 -4.63
N ILE A 129 -7.55 -3.51 -3.49
CA ILE A 129 -8.81 -3.95 -2.86
C ILE A 129 -9.97 -3.71 -3.81
N GLY A 130 -10.00 -2.55 -4.46
CA GLY A 130 -11.05 -2.24 -5.42
C GLY A 130 -11.12 -3.24 -6.57
N ARG A 131 -9.97 -3.67 -7.07
CA ARG A 131 -9.93 -4.68 -8.12
C ARG A 131 -10.44 -6.03 -7.65
N GLU A 132 -10.18 -6.35 -6.37
CA GLU A 132 -10.60 -7.64 -5.83
C GLU A 132 -12.10 -7.73 -5.62
N ILE A 133 -12.77 -6.63 -5.31
CA ILE A 133 -14.20 -6.66 -5.03
C ILE A 133 -15.05 -6.34 -6.27
N HIS A 134 -14.42 -6.01 -7.36
CA HIS A 134 -15.07 -5.81 -8.63
C HIS A 134 -14.64 -6.87 -9.63
#